data_28022346261a8b721b758dd7ee5b9889
#
_entry.id   28022346261a8b721b758dd7ee5b9889
#
_cell.length_a   1.000
_cell.length_b   1.000
_cell.length_c   1.000
_cell.angle_alpha   90.00
_cell.angle_beta   90.00
_cell.angle_gamma   90.00
#
_symmetry.space_group_name_H-M   'P 1'
#
loop_
_entity.id
_entity.type
_entity.pdbx_description
1 polymer ?
#
loop_
_entity_poly.entity_id
_entity_poly.type
_entity_poly.pdbx_seq_one_letter_code
_entity_poly.pdbx_strand_id
1 'polypeptide(L)'
;VPHQWDVEADVVVVGFGAAGVATAVTAHDLGAAVVILEKAPEAEAGGNTRVAGQGYLNTSSADKAAAYLTALCGPYPVPPAMVRAWAEEMCRNNDWLESLGGDPQEHQHPPVGIEFPDLPGADCVHKFHDGPTYGYSLTWKRFESLVKQRPIPVLYETPARELIQH
;
A
#
# COMPACT_ATOMS: atom_id res chain seq x y z
N VAL A 1 -23.13 -11.84 20.16
CA VAL A 1 -22.17 -12.52 19.27
C VAL A 1 -22.94 -13.60 18.54
N PRO A 2 -22.79 -13.71 17.21
CA PRO A 2 -23.37 -14.80 16.46
C PRO A 2 -22.90 -16.15 17.02
N HIS A 3 -23.79 -17.15 16.97
CA HIS A 3 -23.40 -18.52 17.31
C HIS A 3 -22.61 -19.21 16.18
N GLN A 4 -22.67 -18.64 14.98
CA GLN A 4 -21.99 -19.13 13.78
C GLN A 4 -21.59 -17.93 12.91
N TRP A 5 -20.39 -17.98 12.36
CA TRP A 5 -19.88 -17.03 11.40
C TRP A 5 -20.01 -17.58 9.98
N ASP A 6 -20.29 -16.70 9.01
CA ASP A 6 -20.35 -17.08 7.59
C ASP A 6 -18.97 -17.32 7.01
N VAL A 7 -17.96 -16.59 7.52
CA VAL A 7 -16.57 -16.71 7.10
C VAL A 7 -15.65 -16.61 8.32
N GLU A 8 -14.63 -17.44 8.35
CA GLU A 8 -13.56 -17.41 9.34
C GLU A 8 -12.21 -17.28 8.61
N ALA A 9 -11.31 -16.45 9.13
CA ALA A 9 -9.99 -16.25 8.59
C ALA A 9 -9.01 -15.81 9.70
N ASP A 10 -7.71 -16.06 9.49
CA ASP A 10 -6.67 -15.57 10.41
C ASP A 10 -6.51 -14.04 10.30
N VAL A 11 -6.70 -13.51 9.07
CA VAL A 11 -6.60 -12.08 8.78
C VAL A 11 -7.80 -11.61 7.97
N VAL A 12 -8.53 -10.64 8.49
CA VAL A 12 -9.59 -9.93 7.77
C VAL A 12 -9.08 -8.55 7.36
N VAL A 13 -8.96 -8.32 6.06
CA VAL A 13 -8.51 -7.05 5.50
C VAL A 13 -9.72 -6.20 5.13
N VAL A 14 -9.80 -4.97 5.62
CA VAL A 14 -10.88 -4.04 5.30
C VAL A 14 -10.41 -3.03 4.27
N GLY A 15 -10.95 -3.16 3.05
CA GLY A 15 -10.64 -2.33 1.88
C GLY A 15 -9.68 -2.99 0.90
N PHE A 16 -10.07 -2.98 -0.39
CA PHE A 16 -9.29 -3.55 -1.48
C PHE A 16 -8.58 -2.44 -2.28
N GLY A 17 -7.68 -1.70 -1.61
CA GLY A 17 -6.74 -0.74 -2.21
C GLY A 17 -5.30 -1.21 -2.01
N ALA A 18 -4.29 -0.37 -2.29
CA ALA A 18 -2.87 -0.75 -2.20
C ALA A 18 -2.49 -1.35 -0.85
N ALA A 19 -2.87 -0.69 0.25
CA ALA A 19 -2.57 -1.17 1.60
C ALA A 19 -3.24 -2.52 1.89
N GLY A 20 -4.50 -2.69 1.45
CA GLY A 20 -5.22 -3.95 1.60
C GLY A 20 -4.58 -5.07 0.81
N VAL A 21 -4.17 -4.81 -0.45
CA VAL A 21 -3.45 -5.80 -1.27
C VAL A 21 -2.12 -6.19 -0.63
N ALA A 22 -1.31 -5.21 -0.22
CA ALA A 22 -0.02 -5.48 0.42
C ALA A 22 -0.20 -6.36 1.67
N THR A 23 -1.17 -6.01 2.53
CA THR A 23 -1.48 -6.80 3.72
C THR A 23 -1.94 -8.22 3.37
N ALA A 24 -2.91 -8.34 2.45
CA ALA A 24 -3.51 -9.63 2.10
C ALA A 24 -2.50 -10.57 1.45
N VAL A 25 -1.73 -10.09 0.48
CA VAL A 25 -0.72 -10.89 -0.23
C VAL A 25 0.38 -11.32 0.72
N THR A 26 0.91 -10.41 1.54
CA THR A 26 1.96 -10.73 2.50
C THR A 26 1.49 -11.74 3.54
N ALA A 27 0.31 -11.55 4.13
CA ALA A 27 -0.24 -12.47 5.12
C ALA A 27 -0.48 -13.87 4.52
N HIS A 28 -1.06 -13.92 3.31
CA HIS A 28 -1.28 -15.18 2.61
C HIS A 28 0.03 -15.91 2.30
N ASP A 29 1.03 -15.21 1.78
CA ASP A 29 2.31 -15.80 1.40
C ASP A 29 3.12 -16.27 2.63
N LEU A 30 2.77 -15.78 3.83
CA LEU A 30 3.23 -16.28 5.12
C LEU A 30 2.37 -17.43 5.68
N GLY A 31 1.36 -17.90 4.94
CA GLY A 31 0.55 -19.05 5.29
C GLY A 31 -0.75 -18.77 6.03
N ALA A 32 -1.14 -17.51 6.19
CA ALA A 32 -2.39 -17.15 6.83
C ALA A 32 -3.61 -17.36 5.90
N ALA A 33 -4.74 -17.77 6.44
CA ALA A 33 -6.04 -17.68 5.77
C ALA A 33 -6.50 -16.22 5.78
N VAL A 34 -6.72 -15.66 4.58
CA VAL A 34 -7.04 -14.23 4.42
C VAL A 34 -8.37 -14.04 3.71
N VAL A 35 -9.15 -13.05 4.13
CA VAL A 35 -10.32 -12.55 3.42
C VAL A 35 -10.25 -11.02 3.31
N ILE A 36 -10.67 -10.48 2.17
CA ILE A 36 -10.78 -9.03 1.96
C ILE A 36 -12.25 -8.63 1.94
N LEU A 37 -12.62 -7.61 2.73
CA LEU A 37 -13.92 -6.98 2.69
C LEU A 37 -13.81 -5.67 1.90
N GLU A 38 -14.52 -5.56 0.78
CA GLU A 38 -14.55 -4.35 -0.04
C GLU A 38 -15.98 -3.78 -0.07
N LYS A 39 -16.11 -2.48 0.23
CA LYS A 39 -17.42 -1.82 0.24
C LYS A 39 -18.00 -1.53 -1.14
N ALA A 40 -17.11 -1.35 -2.13
CA ALA A 40 -17.50 -1.08 -3.51
C ALA A 40 -17.86 -2.36 -4.27
N PRO A 41 -18.65 -2.27 -5.35
CA PRO A 41 -18.79 -3.37 -6.29
C PRO A 41 -17.46 -3.67 -6.99
N GLU A 42 -17.28 -4.87 -7.50
CA GLU A 42 -16.03 -5.32 -8.14
C GLU A 42 -15.52 -4.34 -9.21
N ALA A 43 -16.42 -3.84 -10.04
CA ALA A 43 -16.08 -2.90 -11.11
C ALA A 43 -15.53 -1.56 -10.62
N GLU A 44 -15.71 -1.21 -9.33
CA GLU A 44 -15.30 0.05 -8.73
C GLU A 44 -14.24 -0.14 -7.63
N ALA A 45 -13.84 -1.36 -7.34
CA ALA A 45 -12.85 -1.68 -6.32
C ALA A 45 -11.48 -1.06 -6.64
N GLY A 46 -10.63 -0.90 -5.63
CA GLY A 46 -9.29 -0.33 -5.75
C GLY A 46 -9.11 1.03 -5.08
N GLY A 47 -10.21 1.70 -4.73
CA GLY A 47 -10.18 2.98 -4.04
C GLY A 47 -9.30 4.01 -4.76
N ASN A 48 -8.56 4.81 -3.99
CA ASN A 48 -7.65 5.82 -4.54
C ASN A 48 -6.54 5.21 -5.41
N THR A 49 -6.09 3.99 -5.14
CA THR A 49 -5.03 3.34 -5.92
C THR A 49 -5.44 3.16 -7.38
N ARG A 50 -6.69 2.82 -7.64
CA ARG A 50 -7.20 2.62 -8.99
C ARG A 50 -7.22 3.91 -9.82
N VAL A 51 -7.50 5.05 -9.19
CA VAL A 51 -7.72 6.34 -9.87
C VAL A 51 -6.56 7.33 -9.75
N ALA A 52 -5.57 7.03 -8.90
CA ALA A 52 -4.38 7.85 -8.73
C ALA A 52 -3.39 7.68 -9.88
N GLY A 53 -2.36 8.53 -9.93
CA GLY A 53 -1.20 8.37 -10.81
C GLY A 53 -0.35 7.13 -10.50
N GLN A 54 -0.59 6.49 -9.35
CA GLN A 54 0.03 5.23 -8.91
C GLN A 54 1.55 5.32 -8.73
N GLY A 55 2.04 6.51 -8.48
CA GLY A 55 3.38 6.71 -7.97
C GLY A 55 3.47 6.28 -6.50
N TYR A 56 4.63 5.80 -6.12
CA TYR A 56 4.99 5.50 -4.74
C TYR A 56 6.38 6.04 -4.42
N LEU A 57 6.74 6.05 -3.15
CA LEU A 57 8.03 6.55 -2.70
C LEU A 57 8.95 5.38 -2.35
N ASN A 58 10.24 5.55 -2.65
CA ASN A 58 11.30 4.68 -2.17
C ASN A 58 12.46 5.56 -1.68
N THR A 59 13.28 5.04 -0.78
CA THR A 59 14.43 5.76 -0.23
C THR A 59 15.63 4.87 -0.04
N SER A 60 16.82 5.45 -0.14
CA SER A 60 18.08 4.78 0.19
C SER A 60 18.50 4.97 1.65
N SER A 61 17.78 5.78 2.43
CA SER A 61 18.14 6.11 3.82
C SER A 61 16.92 6.29 4.71
N ALA A 62 16.67 5.33 5.59
CA ALA A 62 15.59 5.43 6.57
C ALA A 62 15.74 6.64 7.51
N ASP A 63 16.97 7.00 7.89
CA ASP A 63 17.20 8.17 8.78
C ASP A 63 16.82 9.48 8.10
N LYS A 64 17.21 9.66 6.83
CA LYS A 64 16.85 10.85 6.06
C LYS A 64 15.35 10.88 5.75
N ALA A 65 14.76 9.75 5.37
CA ALA A 65 13.32 9.65 5.14
C ALA A 65 12.50 9.95 6.40
N ALA A 66 12.96 9.50 7.57
CA ALA A 66 12.33 9.83 8.85
C ALA A 66 12.42 11.35 9.14
N ALA A 67 13.56 11.98 8.84
CA ALA A 67 13.71 13.42 8.99
C ALA A 67 12.76 14.19 8.04
N TYR A 68 12.66 13.75 6.78
CA TYR A 68 11.75 14.32 5.80
C TYR A 68 10.29 14.23 6.24
N LEU A 69 9.83 13.04 6.64
CA LEU A 69 8.45 12.85 7.10
C LEU A 69 8.15 13.68 8.36
N THR A 70 9.09 13.74 9.30
CA THR A 70 8.94 14.55 10.51
C THR A 70 8.76 16.05 10.15
N ALA A 71 9.57 16.56 9.23
CA ALA A 71 9.46 17.93 8.78
C ALA A 71 8.16 18.19 8.00
N LEU A 72 7.74 17.24 7.17
CA LEU A 72 6.50 17.30 6.38
C LEU A 72 5.25 17.34 7.28
N CYS A 73 5.26 16.64 8.40
CA CYS A 73 4.16 16.67 9.36
C CYS A 73 3.99 18.03 10.06
N GLY A 74 5.02 18.87 10.07
CA GLY A 74 4.97 20.22 10.62
C GLY A 74 4.49 20.26 12.08
N PRO A 75 3.41 21.00 12.39
CA PRO A 75 2.91 21.13 13.76
C PRO A 75 2.08 19.91 14.24
N TYR A 76 1.86 18.94 13.38
CA TYR A 76 1.06 17.76 13.70
C TYR A 76 1.99 16.62 14.15
N PRO A 77 2.09 16.34 15.46
CA PRO A 77 3.02 15.33 15.95
C PRO A 77 2.59 13.93 15.51
N VAL A 78 3.51 13.20 14.93
CA VAL A 78 3.36 11.78 14.62
C VAL A 78 4.27 10.99 15.58
N PRO A 79 3.80 9.87 16.17
CA PRO A 79 4.63 9.08 17.05
C PRO A 79 5.94 8.67 16.38
N PRO A 80 7.12 8.88 17.01
CA PRO A 80 8.41 8.56 16.40
C PRO A 80 8.53 7.12 15.89
N ALA A 81 7.90 6.17 16.58
CA ALA A 81 7.88 4.77 16.15
C ALA A 81 7.15 4.58 14.80
N MET A 82 6.09 5.34 14.54
CA MET A 82 5.37 5.30 13.24
C MET A 82 6.23 5.91 12.14
N VAL A 83 6.88 7.05 12.41
CA VAL A 83 7.82 7.68 11.47
C VAL A 83 8.92 6.70 11.10
N ARG A 84 9.49 6.03 12.10
CA ARG A 84 10.57 5.07 11.90
C ARG A 84 10.13 3.87 11.07
N ALA A 85 9.01 3.25 11.43
CA ALA A 85 8.45 2.13 10.67
C ALA A 85 8.16 2.50 9.22
N TRP A 86 7.55 3.65 8.98
CA TRP A 86 7.30 4.15 7.62
C TRP A 86 8.59 4.31 6.82
N ALA A 87 9.63 4.91 7.42
CA ALA A 87 10.90 5.16 6.75
C ALA A 87 11.66 3.87 6.43
N GLU A 88 11.67 2.91 7.35
CA GLU A 88 12.30 1.61 7.18
C GLU A 88 11.61 0.77 6.10
N GLU A 89 10.28 0.74 6.10
CA GLU A 89 9.53 0.00 5.07
C GLU A 89 9.64 0.67 3.70
N MET A 90 9.71 1.99 3.63
CA MET A 90 9.89 2.70 2.36
C MET A 90 11.22 2.32 1.66
N CYS A 91 12.26 1.94 2.40
CA CYS A 91 13.51 1.43 1.82
C CYS A 91 13.32 0.12 1.04
N ARG A 92 12.23 -0.61 1.29
CA ARG A 92 11.98 -1.95 0.76
C ARG A 92 10.94 -1.98 -0.37
N ASN A 93 10.33 -0.83 -0.69
CA ASN A 93 9.20 -0.80 -1.63
C ASN A 93 9.56 -1.33 -3.01
N ASN A 94 10.73 -0.98 -3.54
CA ASN A 94 11.18 -1.47 -4.84
C ASN A 94 11.42 -2.99 -4.80
N ASP A 95 12.19 -3.49 -3.83
CA ASP A 95 12.50 -4.91 -3.69
C ASP A 95 11.22 -5.74 -3.51
N TRP A 96 10.27 -5.21 -2.72
CA TRP A 96 8.98 -5.88 -2.52
C TRP A 96 8.19 -5.93 -3.83
N LEU A 97 8.10 -4.83 -4.58
CA LEU A 97 7.38 -4.80 -5.86
C LEU A 97 8.04 -5.74 -6.88
N GLU A 98 9.37 -5.76 -6.97
CA GLU A 98 10.12 -6.68 -7.82
C GLU A 98 9.86 -8.14 -7.46
N SER A 99 9.81 -8.47 -6.16
CA SER A 99 9.52 -9.83 -5.69
C SER A 99 8.14 -10.34 -6.12
N LEU A 100 7.22 -9.41 -6.43
CA LEU A 100 5.89 -9.67 -6.95
C LEU A 100 5.81 -9.58 -8.49
N GLY A 101 6.96 -9.54 -9.18
CA GLY A 101 7.06 -9.44 -10.63
C GLY A 101 6.82 -8.03 -11.17
N GLY A 102 6.92 -7.00 -10.33
CA GLY A 102 6.88 -5.60 -10.71
C GLY A 102 8.17 -5.13 -11.38
N ASP A 103 8.09 -3.95 -11.97
CA ASP A 103 9.19 -3.27 -12.66
C ASP A 103 9.31 -1.83 -12.16
N PRO A 104 9.98 -1.59 -11.00
CA PRO A 104 10.15 -0.26 -10.43
C PRO A 104 10.91 0.66 -11.38
N GLN A 105 10.26 1.73 -11.81
CA GLN A 105 10.87 2.78 -12.63
C GLN A 105 10.86 4.10 -11.87
N GLU A 106 12.03 4.74 -11.77
CA GLU A 106 12.10 6.07 -11.17
C GLU A 106 11.42 7.11 -12.06
N HIS A 107 10.58 7.95 -11.46
CA HIS A 107 9.80 8.93 -12.19
C HIS A 107 10.70 10.06 -12.72
N GLN A 108 10.88 10.13 -14.03
CA GLN A 108 11.76 11.08 -14.71
C GLN A 108 11.01 12.24 -15.41
N HIS A 109 9.66 12.25 -15.37
CA HIS A 109 8.85 13.27 -16.04
C HIS A 109 8.45 14.42 -15.09
N PRO A 110 8.34 15.65 -15.60
CA PRO A 110 7.87 16.77 -14.77
C PRO A 110 6.43 16.56 -14.23
N PRO A 111 6.19 16.90 -12.95
CA PRO A 111 7.16 17.43 -11.99
C PRO A 111 8.10 16.34 -11.48
N VAL A 112 9.40 16.51 -11.74
CA VAL A 112 10.45 15.57 -11.28
C VAL A 112 10.74 15.83 -9.81
N GLY A 113 11.00 14.77 -9.07
CA GLY A 113 11.42 14.85 -7.67
C GLY A 113 10.27 14.76 -6.68
N ILE A 114 10.65 14.98 -5.44
CA ILE A 114 9.76 14.90 -4.29
C ILE A 114 9.05 16.24 -4.07
N GLU A 115 7.87 16.21 -3.50
CA GLU A 115 7.20 17.39 -2.97
C GLU A 115 8.01 17.99 -1.81
N PHE A 116 8.10 19.30 -1.73
CA PHE A 116 8.88 20.01 -0.71
C PHE A 116 10.36 19.63 -0.66
N PRO A 117 11.12 19.87 -1.75
CA PRO A 117 12.52 19.43 -1.87
C PRO A 117 13.47 20.14 -0.90
N ASP A 118 13.05 21.24 -0.30
CA ASP A 118 13.84 22.01 0.68
C ASP A 118 13.77 21.44 2.11
N LEU A 119 12.92 20.44 2.34
CA LEU A 119 12.84 19.83 3.66
C LEU A 119 14.03 18.89 3.93
N PRO A 120 14.45 18.76 5.21
CA PRO A 120 15.54 17.87 5.58
C PRO A 120 15.29 16.44 5.10
N GLY A 121 16.25 15.83 4.43
CA GLY A 121 16.17 14.46 3.96
C GLY A 121 15.41 14.24 2.65
N ALA A 122 14.89 15.31 2.02
CA ALA A 122 14.21 15.22 0.73
C ALA A 122 15.12 14.65 -0.38
N ASP A 123 16.42 14.85 -0.28
CA ASP A 123 17.45 14.45 -1.24
C ASP A 123 17.60 12.91 -1.40
N CYS A 124 17.02 12.12 -0.51
CA CYS A 124 17.08 10.66 -0.59
C CYS A 124 15.72 9.99 -0.82
N VAL A 125 14.65 10.76 -0.92
CA VAL A 125 13.30 10.23 -1.17
C VAL A 125 12.97 10.42 -2.64
N HIS A 126 12.70 9.33 -3.33
CA HIS A 126 12.45 9.32 -4.77
C HIS A 126 11.07 8.76 -5.09
N LYS A 127 10.48 9.25 -6.15
CA LYS A 127 9.19 8.78 -6.66
C LYS A 127 9.42 7.69 -7.71
N PHE A 128 8.69 6.60 -7.58
CA PHE A 128 8.71 5.47 -8.50
C PHE A 128 7.30 5.16 -9.00
N HIS A 129 7.23 4.36 -10.05
CA HIS A 129 6.01 3.73 -10.56
C HIS A 129 6.31 2.33 -11.09
N ASP A 130 5.29 1.51 -11.28
CA ASP A 130 5.42 0.17 -11.83
C ASP A 130 5.32 0.19 -13.37
N GLY A 131 6.33 -0.39 -14.03
CA GLY A 131 6.38 -0.56 -15.48
C GLY A 131 6.80 0.69 -16.26
N PRO A 132 6.82 0.59 -17.59
CA PRO A 132 7.48 1.58 -18.45
C PRO A 132 6.74 2.91 -18.58
N THR A 133 5.50 3.01 -18.09
CA THR A 133 4.67 4.19 -18.32
C THR A 133 3.89 4.58 -17.08
N TYR A 134 4.13 5.80 -16.59
CA TYR A 134 3.43 6.38 -15.45
C TYR A 134 1.93 6.59 -15.74
N GLY A 135 1.06 6.26 -14.78
CA GLY A 135 -0.34 6.69 -14.77
C GLY A 135 -1.35 5.78 -15.48
N TYR A 136 -0.95 4.65 -16.03
CA TYR A 136 -1.86 3.75 -16.77
C TYR A 136 -2.51 2.65 -15.91
N SER A 137 -2.66 2.89 -14.63
CA SER A 137 -3.22 1.92 -13.68
C SER A 137 -2.50 0.57 -13.64
N LEU A 138 -1.21 0.55 -14.00
CA LEU A 138 -0.41 -0.69 -14.05
C LEU A 138 -0.26 -1.32 -12.66
N THR A 139 0.07 -0.51 -11.67
CA THR A 139 0.20 -0.96 -10.28
C THR A 139 -1.11 -1.55 -9.76
N TRP A 140 -2.25 -0.88 -10.04
CA TRP A 140 -3.55 -1.42 -9.63
C TRP A 140 -3.88 -2.75 -10.31
N LYS A 141 -3.68 -2.83 -11.63
CA LYS A 141 -3.90 -4.08 -12.38
C LYS A 141 -3.02 -5.22 -11.88
N ARG A 142 -1.77 -4.93 -11.54
CA ARG A 142 -0.88 -5.90 -10.91
C ARG A 142 -1.43 -6.36 -9.56
N PHE A 143 -1.77 -5.43 -8.69
CA PHE A 143 -2.29 -5.73 -7.36
C PHE A 143 -3.57 -6.57 -7.41
N GLU A 144 -4.50 -6.22 -8.27
CA GLU A 144 -5.70 -7.01 -8.53
C GLU A 144 -5.35 -8.43 -9.01
N SER A 145 -4.41 -8.55 -9.94
CA SER A 145 -3.95 -9.85 -10.45
C SER A 145 -3.28 -10.69 -9.37
N LEU A 146 -2.46 -10.10 -8.49
CA LEU A 146 -1.80 -10.80 -7.40
C LEU A 146 -2.80 -11.44 -6.42
N VAL A 147 -3.88 -10.74 -6.10
CA VAL A 147 -4.96 -11.27 -5.26
C VAL A 147 -5.73 -12.38 -5.99
N LYS A 148 -6.06 -12.18 -7.27
CA LYS A 148 -6.76 -13.19 -8.10
C LYS A 148 -5.95 -14.48 -8.31
N GLN A 149 -4.62 -14.40 -8.31
CA GLN A 149 -3.73 -15.57 -8.42
C GLN A 149 -3.61 -16.39 -7.13
N ARG A 150 -4.12 -15.88 -6.02
CA ARG A 150 -4.10 -16.52 -4.71
C ARG A 150 -5.51 -16.90 -4.29
N PRO A 151 -5.70 -17.92 -3.46
CA PRO A 151 -7.02 -18.24 -2.91
C PRO A 151 -7.43 -17.25 -1.80
N ILE A 152 -7.41 -15.95 -2.12
CA ILE A 152 -7.83 -14.88 -1.23
C ILE A 152 -9.23 -14.42 -1.67
N PRO A 153 -10.30 -14.76 -0.94
CA PRO A 153 -11.64 -14.29 -1.23
C PRO A 153 -11.74 -12.76 -1.07
N VAL A 154 -12.36 -12.09 -2.05
CA VAL A 154 -12.76 -10.69 -1.95
C VAL A 154 -14.29 -10.64 -1.89
N LEU A 155 -14.82 -10.17 -0.78
CA LEU A 155 -16.24 -9.97 -0.59
C LEU A 155 -16.58 -8.51 -0.95
N TYR A 156 -17.09 -8.32 -2.15
CA TYR A 156 -17.51 -7.02 -2.66
C TYR A 156 -18.85 -6.59 -2.05
N GLU A 157 -19.18 -5.31 -2.14
CA GLU A 157 -20.41 -4.73 -1.56
C GLU A 157 -20.59 -5.05 -0.08
N THR A 158 -19.47 -5.32 0.62
CA THR A 158 -19.42 -5.78 2.00
C THR A 158 -18.68 -4.78 2.89
N PRO A 159 -19.32 -3.66 3.25
CA PRO A 159 -18.69 -2.68 4.13
C PRO A 159 -18.59 -3.22 5.56
N ALA A 160 -17.40 -3.12 6.17
CA ALA A 160 -17.24 -3.37 7.59
C ALA A 160 -18.10 -2.37 8.40
N ARG A 161 -18.87 -2.84 9.36
CA ARG A 161 -19.79 -2.04 10.15
C ARG A 161 -19.33 -1.89 11.58
N GLU A 162 -18.84 -2.96 12.16
CA GLU A 162 -18.51 -3.02 13.57
C GLU A 162 -17.43 -4.07 13.83
N LEU A 163 -16.54 -3.78 14.79
CA LEU A 163 -15.60 -4.74 15.36
C LEU A 163 -16.18 -5.24 16.68
N ILE A 164 -16.41 -6.54 16.79
CA ILE A 164 -16.93 -7.17 17.99
C ILE A 164 -15.79 -7.88 18.70
N GLN A 165 -15.45 -7.45 19.91
CA GLN A 165 -14.43 -8.08 20.76
C GLN A 165 -15.12 -8.82 21.92
N HIS A 166 -14.51 -9.91 22.36
CA HIS A 166 -14.88 -10.72 23.51
C HIS A 166 -13.93 -10.49 24.67
#